data_2ee4719cbac8ff2b6819cc8ec44b4a7a
#
_entry.id   2ee4719cbac8ff2b6819cc8ec44b4a7a
#
_cell.length_a   1.000
_cell.length_b   1.000
_cell.length_c   1.000
_cell.angle_alpha   90.00
_cell.angle_beta   90.00
_cell.angle_gamma   90.00
#
_symmetry.space_group_name_H-M   'P 1'
#
loop_
_entity.id
_entity.type
_entity.pdbx_description
1 polymer ?
#
loop_
_entity_poly.entity_id
_entity_poly.type
_entity_poly.pdbx_seq_one_letter_code
_entity_poly.pdbx_strand_id
1 'polypeptide(L)'
;MPRLLGCVLLIAISCHAADEAEPELSVTAPLTGTLSSAGSDTLHNMMMIWRRQFVARHPQLNLQIQSSGSATAAVALSEGTASLGPMSRLMIPAELARFERRFGYLPTAVPVALDMLAIYVHQDNPLSSISMAQLEGIYAQNSWCAATPPVLNWQQLGLTGVWQQRPVVAYGRNQASGTYTFFRQQVLCDGDFRAQVQQLPGAAAVVRAVSQSINAIGYSGVGQQIAGVKWLAVRPTAEDAAVLPLAEHAASGAYPLARTLYIYLNKAPDRALPAAEREFLRFVLSSEGQALLATEGMVPVPPSVLASIRQELDL
;
A
#
# COMPACT_ATOMS: atom_id res chain seq x y z
N MET A 1 1.02 67.88 49.40
CA MET A 1 1.47 66.45 49.35
C MET A 1 0.85 65.81 48.10
N PRO A 2 1.64 65.52 47.04
CA PRO A 2 1.10 65.05 45.78
C PRO A 2 1.00 63.56 45.72
N ARG A 3 -0.11 63.09 45.13
CA ARG A 3 -0.39 61.69 44.81
C ARG A 3 0.38 61.29 43.55
N LEU A 4 1.19 60.23 43.62
CA LEU A 4 1.81 59.55 42.48
C LEU A 4 0.80 58.57 41.89
N LEU A 5 0.41 58.78 40.61
CA LEU A 5 -0.31 57.83 39.79
C LEU A 5 0.73 56.90 39.14
N GLY A 6 0.67 55.61 39.49
CA GLY A 6 1.45 54.59 38.80
C GLY A 6 0.71 54.12 37.54
N CYS A 7 1.31 54.37 36.39
CA CYS A 7 0.86 53.87 35.08
C CYS A 7 1.32 52.40 34.92
N VAL A 8 0.40 51.45 34.94
CA VAL A 8 0.67 50.07 34.62
C VAL A 8 0.55 49.88 33.09
N LEU A 9 1.67 49.65 32.44
CA LEU A 9 1.76 49.39 31.01
C LEU A 9 1.48 47.88 30.77
N LEU A 10 0.29 47.56 30.30
CA LEU A 10 -0.07 46.23 29.85
C LEU A 10 0.53 46.02 28.44
N ILE A 11 1.59 45.21 28.36
CA ILE A 11 2.13 44.70 27.08
C ILE A 11 1.27 43.51 26.66
N ALA A 12 0.41 43.73 25.67
CA ALA A 12 -0.31 42.66 24.99
C ALA A 12 0.67 41.96 24.03
N ILE A 13 1.09 40.74 24.39
CA ILE A 13 1.83 39.85 23.49
C ILE A 13 0.81 39.24 22.52
N SER A 14 0.74 39.81 21.32
CA SER A 14 0.00 39.19 20.20
C SER A 14 0.79 37.97 19.71
N CYS A 15 0.37 36.77 20.10
CA CYS A 15 0.82 35.55 19.49
C CYS A 15 0.24 35.48 18.06
N HIS A 16 1.02 35.88 17.05
CA HIS A 16 0.71 35.58 15.66
C HIS A 16 1.05 34.09 15.46
N ALA A 17 0.04 33.25 15.44
CA ALA A 17 0.14 31.94 14.80
C ALA A 17 0.40 32.22 13.31
N ALA A 18 1.60 31.96 12.85
CA ALA A 18 1.88 31.91 11.42
C ALA A 18 1.06 30.75 10.86
N ASP A 19 -0.06 31.10 10.23
CA ASP A 19 -0.80 30.22 9.33
C ASP A 19 0.13 30.03 8.12
N GLU A 20 0.91 28.95 8.12
CA GLU A 20 1.65 28.53 6.93
C GLU A 20 0.63 28.15 5.88
N ALA A 21 0.19 29.12 5.10
CA ALA A 21 -0.62 28.91 3.92
C ALA A 21 0.11 27.92 3.01
N GLU A 22 -0.46 26.73 2.85
CA GLU A 22 0.00 25.80 1.81
C GLU A 22 0.06 26.58 0.48
N PRO A 23 1.12 26.39 -0.33
CA PRO A 23 1.21 27.06 -1.61
C PRO A 23 -0.01 26.69 -2.44
N GLU A 24 -0.89 27.66 -2.71
CA GLU A 24 -1.99 27.52 -3.66
C GLU A 24 -1.42 26.91 -4.94
N LEU A 25 -2.06 25.86 -5.45
CA LEU A 25 -1.74 25.24 -6.73
C LEU A 25 -1.77 26.35 -7.81
N SER A 26 -0.62 26.97 -8.05
CA SER A 26 -0.51 27.99 -9.08
C SER A 26 -0.97 27.36 -10.40
N VAL A 27 -1.88 28.03 -11.10
CA VAL A 27 -2.36 27.63 -12.43
C VAL A 27 -1.18 27.71 -13.39
N THR A 28 -0.38 26.65 -13.41
CA THR A 28 0.67 26.46 -14.40
C THR A 28 0.03 26.22 -15.77
N ALA A 29 0.77 26.52 -16.85
CA ALA A 29 0.32 26.31 -18.23
C ALA A 29 -0.38 24.94 -18.40
N PRO A 30 -1.45 24.87 -19.25
CA PRO A 30 -2.23 23.63 -19.37
C PRO A 30 -1.33 22.46 -19.75
N LEU A 31 -1.35 21.41 -18.94
CA LEU A 31 -0.61 20.19 -19.19
C LEU A 31 -1.28 19.44 -20.37
N THR A 32 -0.47 19.04 -21.33
CA THR A 32 -0.92 18.31 -22.52
C THR A 32 -0.12 17.02 -22.69
N GLY A 33 -0.62 16.11 -23.53
CA GLY A 33 0.09 14.87 -23.87
C GLY A 33 -0.40 13.65 -23.09
N THR A 34 0.43 12.62 -23.00
CA THR A 34 0.09 11.36 -22.33
C THR A 34 1.04 11.10 -21.18
N LEU A 35 0.46 10.80 -20.02
CA LEU A 35 1.15 10.28 -18.85
C LEU A 35 0.75 8.80 -18.69
N SER A 36 1.73 7.89 -18.79
CA SER A 36 1.49 6.44 -18.74
C SER A 36 1.88 5.86 -17.39
N SER A 37 1.02 4.99 -16.86
CA SER A 37 1.23 4.28 -15.61
C SER A 37 1.06 2.79 -15.83
N ALA A 38 2.04 1.98 -15.40
CA ALA A 38 1.96 0.53 -15.44
C ALA A 38 2.46 -0.06 -14.11
N GLY A 39 1.67 -0.96 -13.48
CA GLY A 39 2.13 -1.56 -12.22
C GLY A 39 1.08 -2.21 -11.36
N SER A 40 1.11 -1.88 -10.08
CA SER A 40 0.38 -2.55 -9.02
C SER A 40 -1.14 -2.54 -9.18
N ASP A 41 -1.74 -3.72 -9.12
CA ASP A 41 -3.18 -3.88 -9.01
C ASP A 41 -3.72 -3.42 -7.63
N THR A 42 -2.93 -3.50 -6.56
CA THR A 42 -3.30 -2.97 -5.25
C THR A 42 -3.59 -1.47 -5.30
N LEU A 43 -2.81 -0.72 -6.09
CA LEU A 43 -3.00 0.73 -6.26
C LEU A 43 -4.03 1.09 -7.35
N HIS A 44 -4.63 0.11 -8.04
CA HIS A 44 -5.51 0.39 -9.18
C HIS A 44 -6.60 1.40 -8.86
N ASN A 45 -7.44 1.12 -7.87
CA ASN A 45 -8.56 1.98 -7.50
C ASN A 45 -8.06 3.39 -7.11
N MET A 46 -7.00 3.46 -6.29
CA MET A 46 -6.44 4.73 -5.85
C MET A 46 -5.89 5.54 -7.03
N MET A 47 -5.16 4.90 -7.95
CA MET A 47 -4.69 5.55 -9.19
C MET A 47 -5.85 6.05 -10.06
N MET A 48 -6.98 5.32 -10.11
CA MET A 48 -8.19 5.76 -10.82
C MET A 48 -8.86 6.95 -10.13
N ILE A 49 -8.86 7.00 -8.79
CA ILE A 49 -9.39 8.12 -8.00
C ILE A 49 -8.53 9.36 -8.24
N TRP A 50 -7.21 9.25 -8.09
CA TRP A 50 -6.27 10.34 -8.37
C TRP A 50 -6.36 10.82 -9.82
N ARG A 51 -6.42 9.88 -10.79
CA ARG A 51 -6.61 10.22 -12.20
C ARG A 51 -7.85 11.07 -12.41
N ARG A 52 -8.99 10.67 -11.86
CA ARG A 52 -10.26 11.39 -12.02
C ARG A 52 -10.16 12.84 -11.54
N GLN A 53 -9.57 13.05 -10.37
CA GLN A 53 -9.40 14.39 -9.79
C GLN A 53 -8.35 15.22 -10.56
N PHE A 54 -7.26 14.60 -10.95
CA PHE A 54 -6.17 15.26 -11.65
C PHE A 54 -6.56 15.68 -13.08
N VAL A 55 -7.17 14.77 -13.86
CA VAL A 55 -7.59 15.07 -15.24
C VAL A 55 -8.72 16.09 -15.28
N ALA A 56 -9.58 16.18 -14.26
CA ALA A 56 -10.57 17.24 -14.16
C ALA A 56 -9.93 18.66 -14.16
N ARG A 57 -8.72 18.81 -13.65
CA ARG A 57 -7.95 20.06 -13.64
C ARG A 57 -7.07 20.22 -14.89
N HIS A 58 -6.73 19.13 -15.54
CA HIS A 58 -5.86 19.09 -16.72
C HIS A 58 -6.52 18.31 -17.87
N PRO A 59 -7.62 18.84 -18.46
CA PRO A 59 -8.46 18.10 -19.41
C PRO A 59 -7.77 17.74 -20.72
N GLN A 60 -6.63 18.38 -21.02
CA GLN A 60 -5.82 18.08 -22.21
C GLN A 60 -4.76 17.00 -21.97
N LEU A 61 -4.64 16.50 -20.73
CA LEU A 61 -3.73 15.42 -20.37
C LEU A 61 -4.46 14.07 -20.40
N ASN A 62 -3.87 13.12 -21.11
CA ASN A 62 -4.34 11.74 -21.12
C ASN A 62 -3.54 10.89 -20.12
N LEU A 63 -4.10 10.57 -18.96
CA LEU A 63 -3.48 9.64 -17.99
C LEU A 63 -3.99 8.22 -18.22
N GLN A 64 -3.11 7.35 -18.73
CA GLN A 64 -3.38 5.93 -18.98
C GLN A 64 -2.88 5.08 -17.81
N ILE A 65 -3.70 4.13 -17.34
CA ILE A 65 -3.39 3.27 -16.20
C ILE A 65 -3.54 1.80 -16.59
N GLN A 66 -2.47 1.03 -16.41
CA GLN A 66 -2.43 -0.43 -16.54
C GLN A 66 -2.02 -1.05 -15.21
N SER A 67 -2.80 -1.99 -14.70
CA SER A 67 -2.63 -2.55 -13.35
C SER A 67 -2.50 -4.07 -13.39
N SER A 68 -1.37 -4.56 -13.92
CA SER A 68 -1.09 -5.99 -14.13
C SER A 68 -0.17 -6.60 -13.06
N GLY A 69 0.17 -5.85 -12.02
CA GLY A 69 1.03 -6.25 -10.91
C GLY A 69 2.35 -5.47 -10.85
N SER A 70 2.94 -5.38 -9.65
CA SER A 70 4.14 -4.56 -9.41
C SER A 70 5.34 -4.94 -10.28
N ALA A 71 5.49 -6.21 -10.65
CA ALA A 71 6.58 -6.63 -11.52
C ALA A 71 6.51 -5.98 -12.93
N THR A 72 5.31 -5.63 -13.41
CA THR A 72 5.17 -4.95 -14.70
C THR A 72 5.64 -3.50 -14.66
N ALA A 73 5.59 -2.84 -13.48
CA ALA A 73 6.13 -1.49 -13.28
C ALA A 73 7.64 -1.45 -13.56
N ALA A 74 8.39 -2.37 -12.96
CA ALA A 74 9.83 -2.45 -13.14
C ALA A 74 10.23 -2.65 -14.62
N VAL A 75 9.49 -3.49 -15.35
CA VAL A 75 9.71 -3.70 -16.78
C VAL A 75 9.37 -2.44 -17.57
N ALA A 76 8.16 -1.89 -17.37
CA ALA A 76 7.69 -0.75 -18.16
C ALA A 76 8.55 0.51 -17.97
N LEU A 77 9.01 0.77 -16.73
CA LEU A 77 9.96 1.87 -16.45
C LEU A 77 11.31 1.62 -17.10
N SER A 78 11.84 0.38 -17.04
CA SER A 78 13.14 0.05 -17.66
C SER A 78 13.10 0.14 -19.19
N GLU A 79 11.95 -0.18 -19.81
CA GLU A 79 11.76 -0.05 -21.26
C GLU A 79 11.33 1.36 -21.71
N GLY A 80 11.01 2.25 -20.76
CA GLY A 80 10.53 3.61 -21.04
C GLY A 80 9.11 3.65 -21.61
N THR A 81 8.30 2.60 -21.40
CA THR A 81 6.91 2.51 -21.85
C THR A 81 5.90 3.05 -20.82
N ALA A 82 6.34 3.29 -19.61
CA ALA A 82 5.57 3.99 -18.57
C ALA A 82 6.40 5.08 -17.91
N SER A 83 5.74 6.17 -17.55
CA SER A 83 6.28 7.29 -16.77
C SER A 83 6.19 7.04 -15.27
N LEU A 84 5.09 6.37 -14.85
CA LEU A 84 4.78 6.07 -13.46
C LEU A 84 4.75 4.56 -13.25
N GLY A 85 5.45 4.09 -12.22
CA GLY A 85 5.49 2.67 -11.84
C GLY A 85 4.89 2.44 -10.44
N PRO A 86 3.54 2.36 -10.29
CA PRO A 86 2.94 2.02 -8.99
C PRO A 86 3.35 0.63 -8.53
N MET A 87 3.83 0.51 -7.29
CA MET A 87 4.26 -0.76 -6.71
C MET A 87 3.79 -0.92 -5.26
N SER A 88 3.41 -2.12 -4.89
CA SER A 88 3.00 -2.48 -3.53
C SER A 88 4.10 -3.19 -2.73
N ARG A 89 5.33 -2.96 -3.12
CA ARG A 89 6.60 -3.36 -2.50
C ARG A 89 7.75 -2.53 -3.07
N LEU A 90 8.91 -2.61 -2.46
CA LEU A 90 10.12 -2.14 -3.10
C LEU A 90 10.50 -3.01 -4.32
N MET A 91 11.21 -2.43 -5.28
CA MET A 91 11.84 -3.20 -6.36
C MET A 91 12.85 -4.19 -5.77
N ILE A 92 12.84 -5.41 -6.29
CA ILE A 92 13.84 -6.42 -5.92
C ILE A 92 15.19 -6.12 -6.59
N PRO A 93 16.32 -6.66 -6.08
CA PRO A 93 17.65 -6.36 -6.62
C PRO A 93 17.78 -6.57 -8.14
N ALA A 94 17.14 -7.61 -8.69
CA ALA A 94 17.19 -7.89 -10.13
C ALA A 94 16.44 -6.82 -10.97
N GLU A 95 15.37 -6.23 -10.44
CA GLU A 95 14.62 -5.13 -11.08
C GLU A 95 15.43 -3.83 -11.05
N LEU A 96 16.03 -3.50 -9.89
CA LEU A 96 16.93 -2.35 -9.74
C LEU A 96 18.13 -2.45 -10.69
N ALA A 97 18.79 -3.61 -10.73
CA ALA A 97 19.94 -3.85 -11.62
C ALA A 97 19.56 -3.77 -13.11
N ARG A 98 18.33 -4.18 -13.52
CA ARG A 98 17.84 -4.01 -14.88
C ARG A 98 17.74 -2.52 -15.22
N PHE A 99 17.11 -1.75 -14.37
CA PHE A 99 16.92 -0.31 -14.57
C PHE A 99 18.27 0.43 -14.62
N GLU A 100 19.17 0.15 -13.67
CA GLU A 100 20.50 0.76 -13.57
C GLU A 100 21.35 0.45 -14.80
N ARG A 101 21.34 -0.79 -15.32
CA ARG A 101 22.03 -1.13 -16.58
C ARG A 101 21.52 -0.32 -17.78
N ARG A 102 20.24 0.05 -17.79
CA ARG A 102 19.63 0.79 -18.90
C ARG A 102 19.93 2.29 -18.84
N PHE A 103 19.93 2.87 -17.64
CA PHE A 103 19.96 4.32 -17.45
C PHE A 103 21.23 4.83 -16.76
N GLY A 104 22.01 3.98 -16.12
CA GLY A 104 23.23 4.37 -15.39
C GLY A 104 22.97 4.92 -13.97
N TYR A 105 21.72 4.88 -13.49
CA TYR A 105 21.31 5.31 -12.16
C TYR A 105 20.10 4.48 -11.69
N LEU A 106 19.80 4.54 -10.38
CA LEU A 106 18.65 3.83 -9.79
C LEU A 106 17.34 4.59 -10.01
N PRO A 107 16.20 3.89 -10.12
CA PRO A 107 14.89 4.53 -10.16
C PRO A 107 14.56 5.18 -8.82
N THR A 108 13.81 6.28 -8.84
CA THR A 108 13.36 6.96 -7.62
C THR A 108 12.08 6.31 -7.08
N ALA A 109 12.09 5.87 -5.84
CA ALA A 109 10.94 5.30 -5.14
C ALA A 109 10.24 6.40 -4.32
N VAL A 110 9.03 6.76 -4.69
CA VAL A 110 8.21 7.76 -4.00
C VAL A 110 7.17 7.05 -3.14
N PRO A 111 7.28 7.07 -1.80
CA PRO A 111 6.22 6.58 -0.91
C PRO A 111 4.96 7.43 -1.09
N VAL A 112 3.82 6.78 -1.33
CA VAL A 112 2.55 7.49 -1.60
C VAL A 112 1.41 7.12 -0.66
N ALA A 113 1.50 5.97 0.03
CA ALA A 113 0.50 5.51 0.99
C ALA A 113 1.06 4.41 1.89
N LEU A 114 0.42 4.21 3.05
CA LEU A 114 0.53 2.97 3.81
C LEU A 114 -0.70 2.11 3.54
N ASP A 115 -0.50 0.81 3.38
CA ASP A 115 -1.56 -0.19 3.14
C ASP A 115 -1.42 -1.34 4.14
N MET A 116 -2.48 -2.07 4.35
CA MET A 116 -2.51 -3.26 5.18
C MET A 116 -2.93 -4.44 4.33
N LEU A 117 -2.14 -5.51 4.40
CA LEU A 117 -2.51 -6.77 3.81
C LEU A 117 -3.40 -7.54 4.79
N ALA A 118 -4.71 -7.55 4.52
CA ALA A 118 -5.68 -8.24 5.36
C ALA A 118 -5.76 -9.73 5.02
N ILE A 119 -6.01 -10.54 6.04
CA ILE A 119 -6.31 -11.97 5.92
C ILE A 119 -7.82 -12.13 5.96
N TYR A 120 -8.39 -12.64 4.88
CA TYR A 120 -9.82 -12.82 4.66
C TYR A 120 -10.24 -14.26 4.85
N VAL A 121 -11.37 -14.46 5.52
CA VAL A 121 -12.12 -15.72 5.55
C VAL A 121 -13.58 -15.46 5.24
N HIS A 122 -14.32 -16.52 4.90
CA HIS A 122 -15.78 -16.42 4.76
C HIS A 122 -16.41 -15.86 6.05
N GLN A 123 -17.46 -15.06 5.93
CA GLN A 123 -18.09 -14.41 7.09
C GLN A 123 -18.54 -15.38 8.18
N ASP A 124 -18.98 -16.60 7.80
CA ASP A 124 -19.45 -17.66 8.70
C ASP A 124 -18.32 -18.49 9.32
N ASN A 125 -17.05 -18.24 8.95
CA ASN A 125 -15.92 -18.92 9.58
C ASN A 125 -15.79 -18.44 11.02
N PRO A 126 -15.80 -19.32 12.06
CA PRO A 126 -15.77 -18.87 13.46
C PRO A 126 -14.41 -18.33 13.91
N LEU A 127 -13.32 -18.52 13.14
CA LEU A 127 -12.01 -18.03 13.49
C LEU A 127 -12.02 -16.50 13.57
N SER A 128 -11.43 -15.92 14.62
CA SER A 128 -11.32 -14.47 14.84
C SER A 128 -9.90 -13.94 14.67
N SER A 129 -8.90 -14.79 14.85
CA SER A 129 -7.50 -14.40 14.74
C SER A 129 -6.62 -15.53 14.26
N ILE A 130 -5.46 -15.18 13.70
CA ILE A 130 -4.46 -16.12 13.19
C ILE A 130 -3.06 -15.58 13.48
N SER A 131 -2.06 -16.45 13.76
CA SER A 131 -0.68 -16.03 13.92
C SER A 131 0.09 -16.09 12.60
N MET A 132 1.21 -15.35 12.52
CA MET A 132 2.13 -15.41 11.37
C MET A 132 2.63 -16.85 11.14
N ALA A 133 2.92 -17.61 12.20
CA ALA A 133 3.31 -19.00 12.12
C ALA A 133 2.19 -19.88 11.51
N GLN A 134 0.93 -19.69 11.91
CA GLN A 134 -0.20 -20.41 11.32
C GLN A 134 -0.41 -20.07 9.84
N LEU A 135 -0.20 -18.80 9.46
CA LEU A 135 -0.21 -18.39 8.03
C LEU A 135 0.91 -19.10 7.26
N GLU A 136 2.13 -19.15 7.79
CA GLU A 136 3.20 -19.94 7.19
C GLU A 136 2.76 -21.41 7.02
N GLY A 137 2.22 -22.02 8.06
CA GLY A 137 1.72 -23.39 8.04
C GLY A 137 0.65 -23.65 6.95
N ILE A 138 -0.16 -22.67 6.59
CA ILE A 138 -1.17 -22.77 5.51
C ILE A 138 -0.53 -22.62 4.13
N TYR A 139 0.36 -21.62 3.96
CA TYR A 139 0.79 -21.18 2.64
C TYR A 139 2.15 -21.73 2.19
N ALA A 140 3.06 -22.03 3.13
CA ALA A 140 4.43 -22.44 2.79
C ALA A 140 4.53 -23.89 2.31
N GLN A 141 5.32 -24.14 1.28
CA GLN A 141 5.72 -25.49 0.87
C GLN A 141 6.58 -26.14 1.95
N ASN A 142 7.54 -25.39 2.47
CA ASN A 142 8.40 -25.74 3.60
C ASN A 142 8.41 -24.58 4.58
N SER A 143 8.37 -24.85 5.88
CA SER A 143 8.44 -23.80 6.90
C SER A 143 9.88 -23.34 7.11
N TRP A 144 10.14 -22.07 6.91
CA TRP A 144 11.45 -21.44 7.06
C TRP A 144 11.50 -20.42 8.21
N CYS A 145 10.35 -19.83 8.57
CA CYS A 145 10.28 -18.81 9.61
C CYS A 145 10.14 -19.41 11.02
N ALA A 146 9.12 -20.23 11.21
CA ALA A 146 8.69 -20.67 12.53
C ALA A 146 8.72 -22.20 12.72
N ALA A 147 9.24 -22.96 11.76
CA ALA A 147 9.25 -24.43 11.76
C ALA A 147 7.84 -25.03 12.03
N THR A 148 6.81 -24.38 11.51
CA THR A 148 5.40 -24.71 11.77
C THR A 148 4.99 -25.93 10.95
N PRO A 149 4.28 -26.92 11.54
CA PRO A 149 3.70 -28.02 10.79
C PRO A 149 2.70 -27.53 9.75
N PRO A 150 2.52 -28.27 8.65
CA PRO A 150 1.50 -27.97 7.66
C PRO A 150 0.10 -27.90 8.26
N VAL A 151 -0.63 -26.81 7.94
CA VAL A 151 -2.04 -26.63 8.30
C VAL A 151 -2.90 -26.94 7.07
N LEU A 152 -3.62 -28.06 7.13
CA LEU A 152 -4.43 -28.58 6.02
C LEU A 152 -5.92 -28.50 6.29
N ASN A 153 -6.33 -28.43 7.54
CA ASN A 153 -7.73 -28.37 7.94
C ASN A 153 -7.93 -27.38 9.09
N TRP A 154 -9.18 -26.96 9.28
CA TRP A 154 -9.55 -25.94 10.27
C TRP A 154 -9.41 -26.43 11.72
N GLN A 155 -9.40 -27.75 11.98
CA GLN A 155 -9.16 -28.32 13.30
C GLN A 155 -7.77 -27.94 13.82
N GLN A 156 -6.76 -27.93 12.95
CA GLN A 156 -5.39 -27.55 13.31
C GLN A 156 -5.27 -26.07 13.74
N LEU A 157 -6.30 -25.26 13.46
CA LEU A 157 -6.45 -23.89 13.92
C LEU A 157 -7.38 -23.77 15.14
N GLY A 158 -7.75 -24.91 15.76
CA GLY A 158 -8.55 -24.95 16.98
C GLY A 158 -10.06 -24.95 16.74
N LEU A 159 -10.54 -25.08 15.50
CA LEU A 159 -11.97 -25.14 15.22
C LEU A 159 -12.52 -26.55 15.47
N THR A 160 -13.74 -26.62 16.06
CA THR A 160 -14.40 -27.86 16.48
C THR A 160 -15.72 -28.08 15.73
N GLY A 161 -16.40 -29.19 16.00
CA GLY A 161 -17.69 -29.54 15.41
C GLY A 161 -17.60 -29.74 13.91
N VAL A 162 -18.50 -29.13 13.15
CA VAL A 162 -18.57 -29.27 11.67
C VAL A 162 -17.32 -28.74 10.94
N TRP A 163 -16.46 -28.01 11.63
CA TRP A 163 -15.24 -27.44 11.08
C TRP A 163 -14.04 -28.40 11.14
N GLN A 164 -14.06 -29.41 12.01
CA GLN A 164 -12.92 -30.29 12.27
C GLN A 164 -12.37 -30.98 11.00
N GLN A 165 -13.26 -31.41 10.13
CA GLN A 165 -12.86 -32.14 8.92
C GLN A 165 -12.83 -31.27 7.66
N ARG A 166 -13.15 -29.97 7.78
CA ARG A 166 -13.12 -29.08 6.63
C ARG A 166 -11.68 -28.75 6.24
N PRO A 167 -11.33 -28.92 4.95
CA PRO A 167 -10.00 -28.52 4.49
C PRO A 167 -9.86 -27.00 4.50
N VAL A 168 -8.64 -26.50 4.64
CA VAL A 168 -8.30 -25.10 4.38
C VAL A 168 -8.02 -24.95 2.89
N VAL A 169 -8.78 -24.10 2.21
CA VAL A 169 -8.58 -23.75 0.79
C VAL A 169 -7.92 -22.40 0.70
N ALA A 170 -6.63 -22.38 0.39
CA ALA A 170 -5.84 -21.17 0.38
C ALA A 170 -5.85 -20.47 -0.98
N TYR A 171 -6.21 -19.17 -0.98
CA TYR A 171 -6.15 -18.29 -2.13
C TYR A 171 -5.07 -17.24 -1.95
N GLY A 172 -4.34 -16.94 -3.00
CA GLY A 172 -3.30 -15.93 -3.01
C GLY A 172 -3.22 -15.19 -4.34
N ARG A 173 -2.23 -14.32 -4.46
CA ARG A 173 -1.96 -13.58 -5.69
C ARG A 173 -0.95 -14.34 -6.54
N ASN A 174 -0.93 -14.05 -7.84
CA ASN A 174 0.09 -14.57 -8.76
C ASN A 174 1.44 -13.85 -8.60
N GLN A 175 2.49 -14.39 -9.22
CA GLN A 175 3.88 -13.91 -9.10
C GLN A 175 4.12 -12.48 -9.64
N ALA A 176 3.26 -11.96 -10.53
CA ALA A 176 3.36 -10.59 -11.01
C ALA A 176 2.98 -9.56 -9.93
N SER A 177 2.21 -9.98 -8.93
CA SER A 177 1.72 -9.14 -7.84
C SER A 177 2.82 -8.79 -6.85
N GLY A 178 2.95 -7.49 -6.50
CA GLY A 178 3.78 -7.07 -5.37
C GLY A 178 3.26 -7.61 -4.03
N THR A 179 1.96 -7.87 -3.92
CA THR A 179 1.35 -8.48 -2.73
C THR A 179 1.79 -9.95 -2.56
N TYR A 180 1.96 -10.70 -3.66
CA TYR A 180 2.56 -12.03 -3.62
C TYR A 180 3.98 -11.99 -3.05
N THR A 181 4.82 -11.09 -3.58
CA THR A 181 6.22 -10.95 -3.11
C THR A 181 6.28 -10.49 -1.66
N PHE A 182 5.46 -9.51 -1.27
CA PHE A 182 5.40 -9.02 0.10
C PHE A 182 4.97 -10.13 1.09
N PHE A 183 3.90 -10.88 0.78
CA PHE A 183 3.45 -12.00 1.61
C PHE A 183 4.54 -13.09 1.71
N ARG A 184 5.18 -13.41 0.60
CA ARG A 184 6.28 -14.37 0.55
C ARG A 184 7.44 -13.97 1.48
N GLN A 185 7.80 -12.69 1.47
CA GLN A 185 8.87 -12.16 2.33
C GLN A 185 8.48 -12.13 3.80
N GLN A 186 7.30 -11.62 4.12
CA GLN A 186 6.89 -11.40 5.51
C GLN A 186 6.39 -12.66 6.22
N VAL A 187 5.75 -13.56 5.49
CA VAL A 187 5.07 -14.74 6.08
C VAL A 187 5.85 -16.03 5.79
N LEU A 188 6.51 -16.14 4.64
CA LEU A 188 7.20 -17.35 4.23
C LEU A 188 8.73 -17.25 4.28
N CYS A 189 9.30 -16.15 4.79
CA CYS A 189 10.74 -15.89 4.82
C CYS A 189 11.43 -16.19 3.49
N ASP A 190 10.86 -15.70 2.40
CA ASP A 190 11.26 -15.95 1.01
C ASP A 190 11.14 -17.43 0.55
N GLY A 191 10.48 -18.29 1.35
CA GLY A 191 10.14 -19.67 0.98
C GLY A 191 9.09 -19.74 -0.15
N ASP A 192 8.88 -20.92 -0.69
CA ASP A 192 7.94 -21.14 -1.76
C ASP A 192 6.53 -21.43 -1.24
N PHE A 193 5.54 -20.97 -2.00
CA PHE A 193 4.13 -21.33 -1.76
C PHE A 193 3.89 -22.80 -2.08
N ARG A 194 2.98 -23.43 -1.35
CA ARG A 194 2.46 -24.75 -1.70
C ARG A 194 1.81 -24.75 -3.08
N ALA A 195 1.95 -25.87 -3.78
CA ALA A 195 1.32 -26.07 -5.09
C ALA A 195 -0.22 -25.98 -5.06
N GLN A 196 -0.84 -26.26 -3.89
CA GLN A 196 -2.28 -26.20 -3.69
C GLN A 196 -2.83 -24.78 -3.50
N VAL A 197 -1.98 -23.80 -3.27
CA VAL A 197 -2.41 -22.39 -3.17
C VAL A 197 -2.93 -21.92 -4.52
N GLN A 198 -4.18 -21.50 -4.55
CA GLN A 198 -4.80 -21.00 -5.77
C GLN A 198 -4.39 -19.56 -6.02
N GLN A 199 -3.55 -19.36 -7.02
CA GLN A 199 -3.00 -18.04 -7.37
C GLN A 199 -3.93 -17.31 -8.34
N LEU A 200 -4.41 -16.13 -7.94
CA LEU A 200 -5.35 -15.31 -8.70
C LEU A 200 -4.69 -13.99 -9.18
N PRO A 201 -5.08 -13.48 -10.36
CA PRO A 201 -4.40 -12.32 -10.95
C PRO A 201 -4.76 -10.99 -10.27
N GLY A 202 -5.95 -10.85 -9.68
CA GLY A 202 -6.45 -9.60 -9.10
C GLY A 202 -6.69 -9.66 -7.60
N ALA A 203 -6.56 -8.51 -6.92
CA ALA A 203 -6.85 -8.35 -5.50
C ALA A 203 -8.33 -8.67 -5.19
N ALA A 204 -9.25 -8.10 -5.96
CA ALA A 204 -10.69 -8.37 -5.84
C ALA A 204 -11.06 -9.84 -6.14
N ALA A 205 -10.32 -10.50 -7.03
CA ALA A 205 -10.58 -11.90 -7.36
C ALA A 205 -10.33 -12.84 -6.16
N VAL A 206 -9.30 -12.58 -5.35
CA VAL A 206 -9.02 -13.34 -4.12
C VAL A 206 -10.19 -13.19 -3.15
N VAL A 207 -10.61 -11.97 -2.87
CA VAL A 207 -11.69 -11.72 -1.88
C VAL A 207 -13.02 -12.31 -2.35
N ARG A 208 -13.32 -12.23 -3.65
CA ARG A 208 -14.50 -12.89 -4.24
C ARG A 208 -14.43 -14.41 -4.10
N ALA A 209 -13.29 -15.03 -4.35
CA ALA A 209 -13.14 -16.47 -4.16
C ALA A 209 -13.36 -16.88 -2.70
N VAL A 210 -12.87 -16.06 -1.74
CA VAL A 210 -13.11 -16.29 -0.31
C VAL A 210 -14.59 -16.15 0.05
N SER A 211 -15.31 -15.17 -0.49
CA SER A 211 -16.74 -14.98 -0.21
C SER A 211 -17.62 -16.13 -0.75
N GLN A 212 -17.13 -16.88 -1.71
CA GLN A 212 -17.87 -17.99 -2.35
C GLN A 212 -17.55 -19.36 -1.74
N SER A 213 -16.59 -19.46 -0.83
CA SER A 213 -16.17 -20.74 -0.24
C SER A 213 -16.02 -20.62 1.27
N ILE A 214 -16.86 -21.35 1.99
CA ILE A 214 -16.83 -21.38 3.46
C ILE A 214 -15.49 -21.94 4.01
N ASN A 215 -14.77 -22.73 3.21
CA ASN A 215 -13.50 -23.33 3.57
C ASN A 215 -12.29 -22.42 3.23
N ALA A 216 -12.55 -21.25 2.63
CA ALA A 216 -11.50 -20.43 2.07
C ALA A 216 -10.81 -19.54 3.12
N ILE A 217 -9.51 -19.33 2.88
CA ILE A 217 -8.70 -18.26 3.44
C ILE A 217 -7.93 -17.59 2.30
N GLY A 218 -7.78 -16.27 2.35
CA GLY A 218 -7.05 -15.52 1.33
C GLY A 218 -6.42 -14.27 1.90
N TYR A 219 -5.47 -13.67 1.16
CA TYR A 219 -4.87 -12.39 1.52
C TYR A 219 -5.01 -11.36 0.41
N SER A 220 -5.36 -10.13 0.78
CA SER A 220 -5.51 -9.00 -0.15
C SER A 220 -5.43 -7.68 0.61
N GLY A 221 -5.31 -6.53 -0.09
CA GLY A 221 -5.38 -5.22 0.54
C GLY A 221 -6.72 -4.98 1.22
N VAL A 222 -6.74 -4.18 2.30
CA VAL A 222 -7.94 -3.88 3.10
C VAL A 222 -9.08 -3.27 2.29
N GLY A 223 -8.77 -2.43 1.29
CA GLY A 223 -9.75 -1.78 0.41
C GLY A 223 -10.55 -2.73 -0.47
N GLN A 224 -10.31 -4.04 -0.43
CA GLN A 224 -11.02 -5.04 -1.23
C GLN A 224 -12.17 -5.72 -0.47
N GLN A 225 -12.52 -5.27 0.73
CA GLN A 225 -13.58 -5.88 1.52
C GLN A 225 -14.94 -5.79 0.82
N ILE A 226 -15.65 -6.95 0.77
CA ILE A 226 -17.00 -7.07 0.23
C ILE A 226 -17.89 -7.82 1.21
N ALA A 227 -19.20 -7.85 0.96
CA ALA A 227 -20.12 -8.72 1.70
C ALA A 227 -19.72 -10.20 1.56
N GLY A 228 -19.94 -10.99 2.60
CA GLY A 228 -19.63 -12.43 2.62
C GLY A 228 -18.22 -12.77 3.10
N VAL A 229 -17.39 -11.78 3.44
CA VAL A 229 -16.06 -12.00 4.04
C VAL A 229 -15.89 -11.19 5.32
N LYS A 230 -14.94 -11.65 6.14
CA LYS A 230 -14.42 -10.88 7.29
C LYS A 230 -12.91 -10.96 7.37
N TRP A 231 -12.30 -10.01 8.06
CA TRP A 231 -10.88 -10.02 8.39
C TRP A 231 -10.61 -10.90 9.60
N LEU A 232 -9.45 -11.54 9.62
CA LEU A 232 -8.85 -12.08 10.83
C LEU A 232 -7.89 -11.04 11.43
N ALA A 233 -7.89 -10.93 12.75
CA ALA A 233 -6.81 -10.25 13.45
C ALA A 233 -5.53 -11.08 13.35
N VAL A 234 -4.38 -10.44 13.14
CA VAL A 234 -3.10 -11.13 12.99
C VAL A 234 -2.26 -10.97 14.24
N ARG A 235 -1.67 -12.06 14.73
CA ARG A 235 -0.71 -12.07 15.83
C ARG A 235 0.71 -12.21 15.26
N PRO A 236 1.64 -11.31 15.61
CA PRO A 236 3.04 -11.46 15.23
C PRO A 236 3.63 -12.78 15.70
N THR A 237 3.43 -13.11 16.99
CA THR A 237 3.76 -14.43 17.57
C THR A 237 2.51 -15.08 18.16
N ALA A 238 2.62 -16.27 18.73
CA ALA A 238 1.50 -16.95 19.39
C ALA A 238 1.06 -16.24 20.69
N GLU A 239 2.01 -15.58 21.36
CA GLU A 239 1.85 -14.91 22.65
C GLU A 239 1.37 -13.47 22.52
N ASP A 240 1.53 -12.86 21.34
CA ASP A 240 1.16 -11.47 21.13
C ASP A 240 -0.36 -11.27 21.02
N ALA A 241 -0.78 -10.05 21.32
CA ALA A 241 -2.16 -9.64 21.08
C ALA A 241 -2.49 -9.69 19.59
N ALA A 242 -3.69 -10.12 19.25
CA ALA A 242 -4.19 -10.13 17.89
C ALA A 242 -4.58 -8.71 17.46
N VAL A 243 -4.07 -8.26 16.31
CA VAL A 243 -4.25 -6.91 15.80
C VAL A 243 -5.05 -6.95 14.51
N LEU A 244 -6.12 -6.14 14.41
CA LEU A 244 -6.90 -5.98 13.17
C LEU A 244 -6.18 -5.02 12.20
N PRO A 245 -6.42 -5.17 10.88
CA PRO A 245 -5.89 -4.28 9.86
C PRO A 245 -6.65 -2.92 9.85
N LEU A 246 -6.42 -2.12 10.89
CA LEU A 246 -7.01 -0.80 11.05
C LEU A 246 -5.96 0.30 10.87
N ALA A 247 -6.40 1.48 10.41
CA ALA A 247 -5.51 2.59 10.07
C ALA A 247 -4.56 2.98 11.23
N GLU A 248 -5.06 3.03 12.47
CA GLU A 248 -4.25 3.31 13.65
C GLU A 248 -3.18 2.27 13.92
N HIS A 249 -3.43 1.00 13.60
CA HIS A 249 -2.46 -0.09 13.76
C HIS A 249 -1.40 -0.09 12.67
N ALA A 250 -1.73 0.38 11.46
CA ALA A 250 -0.73 0.60 10.41
C ALA A 250 0.17 1.79 10.76
N ALA A 251 -0.43 2.91 11.20
CA ALA A 251 0.30 4.12 11.56
C ALA A 251 1.25 3.92 12.76
N SER A 252 0.85 3.12 13.75
CA SER A 252 1.68 2.77 14.92
C SER A 252 2.70 1.66 14.66
N GLY A 253 2.62 0.95 13.51
CA GLY A 253 3.45 -0.22 13.21
C GLY A 253 3.04 -1.48 13.97
N ALA A 254 1.89 -1.49 14.67
CA ALA A 254 1.41 -2.63 15.43
C ALA A 254 0.90 -3.78 14.54
N TYR A 255 0.39 -3.47 13.33
CA TYR A 255 -0.10 -4.50 12.41
C TYR A 255 1.06 -5.12 11.62
N PRO A 256 1.33 -6.43 11.73
CA PRO A 256 2.54 -7.04 11.18
C PRO A 256 2.59 -7.10 9.66
N LEU A 257 1.45 -6.96 8.99
CA LEU A 257 1.34 -6.99 7.53
C LEU A 257 1.00 -5.60 6.96
N ALA A 258 1.39 -4.52 7.66
CA ALA A 258 1.39 -3.16 7.12
C ALA A 258 2.58 -2.96 6.16
N ARG A 259 2.39 -2.14 5.13
CA ARG A 259 3.42 -1.88 4.12
C ARG A 259 3.27 -0.49 3.50
N THR A 260 4.37 0.03 3.00
CA THR A 260 4.37 1.25 2.17
C THR A 260 4.09 0.89 0.72
N LEU A 261 3.27 1.71 0.05
CA LEU A 261 3.05 1.69 -1.38
C LEU A 261 3.85 2.82 -2.04
N TYR A 262 4.35 2.56 -3.23
CA TYR A 262 5.27 3.45 -3.93
C TYR A 262 4.78 3.78 -5.35
N ILE A 263 5.17 4.93 -5.85
CA ILE A 263 5.24 5.21 -7.29
C ILE A 263 6.71 5.35 -7.64
N TYR A 264 7.22 4.46 -8.48
CA TYR A 264 8.58 4.55 -9.01
C TYR A 264 8.62 5.44 -10.24
N LEU A 265 9.74 6.16 -10.40
CA LEU A 265 9.99 7.10 -11.46
C LEU A 265 11.35 6.88 -12.11
N ASN A 266 11.43 7.23 -13.39
CA ASN A 266 12.70 7.38 -14.09
C ASN A 266 13.18 8.85 -13.99
N LYS A 267 13.72 9.24 -12.82
CA LYS A 267 14.28 10.57 -12.59
C LYS A 267 15.80 10.51 -12.66
N ALA A 268 16.39 11.07 -13.71
CA ALA A 268 17.84 11.25 -13.76
C ALA A 268 18.31 12.22 -12.66
N PRO A 269 19.48 12.01 -12.05
CA PRO A 269 19.98 12.83 -10.92
C PRO A 269 19.99 14.32 -11.20
N ASP A 270 20.46 14.71 -12.41
CA ASP A 270 20.68 16.10 -12.78
C ASP A 270 19.55 16.69 -13.65
N ARG A 271 18.38 16.06 -13.68
CA ARG A 271 17.23 16.55 -14.45
C ARG A 271 15.99 16.68 -13.59
N ALA A 272 15.26 17.77 -13.79
CA ALA A 272 13.93 17.91 -13.23
C ALA A 272 12.97 16.87 -13.85
N LEU A 273 11.95 16.49 -13.10
CA LEU A 273 10.87 15.67 -13.63
C LEU A 273 10.14 16.39 -14.77
N PRO A 274 9.67 15.67 -15.80
CA PRO A 274 8.75 16.21 -16.78
C PRO A 274 7.52 16.84 -16.10
N ALA A 275 7.00 17.92 -16.66
CA ALA A 275 5.97 18.73 -16.02
C ALA A 275 4.73 17.91 -15.60
N ALA A 276 4.27 16.98 -16.44
CA ALA A 276 3.10 16.15 -16.15
C ALA A 276 3.34 15.19 -14.97
N GLU A 277 4.53 14.57 -14.89
CA GLU A 277 4.91 13.68 -13.78
C GLU A 277 5.03 14.48 -12.48
N ARG A 278 5.70 15.63 -12.54
CA ARG A 278 5.89 16.52 -11.39
C ARG A 278 4.57 17.01 -10.81
N GLU A 279 3.66 17.53 -11.65
CA GLU A 279 2.37 18.02 -11.20
C GLU A 279 1.46 16.91 -10.68
N PHE A 280 1.50 15.72 -11.30
CA PHE A 280 0.77 14.56 -10.79
C PHE A 280 1.27 14.15 -9.40
N LEU A 281 2.59 14.09 -9.19
CA LEU A 281 3.15 13.78 -7.87
C LEU A 281 2.87 14.87 -6.85
N ARG A 282 2.95 16.15 -7.25
CA ARG A 282 2.57 17.28 -6.38
C ARG A 282 1.13 17.11 -5.88
N PHE A 283 0.20 16.74 -6.78
CA PHE A 283 -1.17 16.47 -6.41
C PHE A 283 -1.28 15.23 -5.49
N VAL A 284 -0.68 14.09 -5.86
CA VAL A 284 -0.74 12.84 -5.06
C VAL A 284 -0.20 13.04 -3.64
N LEU A 285 0.87 13.84 -3.50
CA LEU A 285 1.53 14.10 -2.22
C LEU A 285 0.94 15.32 -1.49
N SER A 286 -0.04 16.03 -2.06
CA SER A 286 -0.74 17.13 -1.38
C SER A 286 -1.66 16.64 -0.27
N SER A 287 -2.08 17.49 0.65
CA SER A 287 -3.11 17.17 1.66
C SER A 287 -4.39 16.65 1.03
N GLU A 288 -4.82 17.21 -0.10
CA GLU A 288 -5.99 16.75 -0.85
C GLU A 288 -5.77 15.33 -1.41
N GLY A 289 -4.66 15.09 -2.13
CA GLY A 289 -4.33 13.79 -2.70
C GLY A 289 -4.20 12.68 -1.64
N GLN A 290 -3.64 13.04 -0.48
CA GLN A 290 -3.48 12.14 0.66
C GLN A 290 -4.82 11.89 1.40
N ALA A 291 -5.71 12.85 1.50
CA ALA A 291 -7.03 12.67 2.12
C ALA A 291 -7.89 11.65 1.36
N LEU A 292 -7.70 11.50 0.05
CA LEU A 292 -8.41 10.51 -0.76
C LEU A 292 -8.06 9.05 -0.41
N LEU A 293 -6.92 8.79 0.25
CA LEU A 293 -6.47 7.44 0.61
C LEU A 293 -7.47 6.71 1.52
N ALA A 294 -8.15 7.45 2.38
CA ALA A 294 -9.14 6.88 3.30
C ALA A 294 -10.31 6.19 2.58
N THR A 295 -10.62 6.60 1.35
CA THR A 295 -11.69 5.98 0.55
C THR A 295 -11.39 4.54 0.15
N GLU A 296 -10.11 4.15 0.14
CA GLU A 296 -9.63 2.80 -0.15
C GLU A 296 -9.08 2.10 1.12
N GLY A 297 -9.34 2.64 2.32
CA GLY A 297 -8.83 2.12 3.58
C GLY A 297 -7.32 2.23 3.75
N MET A 298 -6.66 3.03 2.92
CA MET A 298 -5.23 3.31 3.01
C MET A 298 -4.96 4.48 3.97
N VAL A 299 -3.72 4.55 4.47
CA VAL A 299 -3.29 5.56 5.43
C VAL A 299 -2.34 6.54 4.76
N PRO A 300 -2.50 7.85 5.01
CA PRO A 300 -1.57 8.85 4.51
C PRO A 300 -0.13 8.61 4.96
N VAL A 301 0.81 9.01 4.12
CA VAL A 301 2.23 9.06 4.47
C VAL A 301 2.43 10.14 5.54
N PRO A 302 3.27 9.91 6.57
CA PRO A 302 3.53 10.91 7.61
C PRO A 302 3.95 12.27 7.02
N PRO A 303 3.46 13.40 7.56
CA PRO A 303 3.75 14.73 7.02
C PRO A 303 5.24 15.07 6.90
N SER A 304 6.06 14.62 7.86
CA SER A 304 7.52 14.79 7.80
C SER A 304 8.15 14.07 6.61
N VAL A 305 7.68 12.88 6.28
CA VAL A 305 8.13 12.12 5.12
C VAL A 305 7.68 12.78 3.82
N LEU A 306 6.41 13.26 3.76
CA LEU A 306 5.92 14.03 2.60
C LEU A 306 6.74 15.29 2.35
N ALA A 307 7.09 16.05 3.40
CA ALA A 307 7.91 17.25 3.29
C ALA A 307 9.31 16.92 2.72
N SER A 308 9.95 15.87 3.23
CA SER A 308 11.27 15.42 2.73
C SER A 308 11.22 15.01 1.25
N ILE A 309 10.19 14.26 0.85
CA ILE A 309 10.02 13.83 -0.54
C ILE A 309 9.78 15.01 -1.48
N ARG A 310 8.93 15.96 -1.08
CA ARG A 310 8.67 17.18 -1.87
C ARG A 310 9.95 17.98 -2.09
N GLN A 311 10.78 18.12 -1.05
CA GLN A 311 12.08 18.80 -1.14
C GLN A 311 13.04 18.04 -2.08
N GLU A 312 13.14 16.71 -1.97
CA GLU A 312 14.02 15.88 -2.80
C GLU A 312 13.63 15.92 -4.29
N LEU A 313 12.34 16.01 -4.59
CA LEU A 313 11.81 15.96 -5.95
C LEU A 313 11.52 17.35 -6.55
N ASP A 314 11.77 18.43 -5.81
CA ASP A 314 11.52 19.80 -6.25
C ASP A 314 10.01 20.05 -6.58
N LEU A 315 9.11 19.56 -5.69
CA LEU A 315 7.67 19.61 -5.84
C LEU A 315 7.00 20.77 -5.12
#